data_a9ad3c171b1c9b62315b5b227c2b72cc
#
_entry.id   a9ad3c171b1c9b62315b5b227c2b72cc
#
_cell.length_a   1.000
_cell.length_b   1.000
_cell.length_c   1.000
_cell.angle_alpha   90.00
_cell.angle_beta   90.00
_cell.angle_gamma   90.00
#
_symmetry.space_group_name_H-M   'P 1'
#
loop_
_entity.id
_entity.type
_entity.pdbx_description
1 polymer ?
#
loop_
_entity_poly.entity_id
_entity_poly.type
_entity_poly.pdbx_seq_one_letter_code
_entity_poly.pdbx_strand_id
1 'polypeptide(L)'
;EAQLGALRDIDFGIYPYTSSSSTISAYAPIGAGIPGEKLTNVIGIMKAYSTCVGEGPFTAEMFGDEGEALRKAGGEYGAATGRPRRVGPFDVVASKYGIRCQGADEIALTKLDVLSAFDTIKVCVAYECDGVRYDYFPMQQSVLFHAKPIYEELPGWKETAELLAQREDKLKRRKAAPRKHTESGKRRK
;
A
#
# COMPACT_ATOMS: atom_id res chain seq x y z
N GLU A 1 -12.30 10.59 3.25
CA GLU A 1 -12.07 9.75 2.04
C GLU A 1 -13.21 10.02 1.05
N ALA A 2 -12.86 10.52 -0.13
CA ALA A 2 -13.87 10.84 -1.15
C ALA A 2 -13.91 9.77 -2.25
N GLN A 3 -12.77 9.41 -2.80
CA GLN A 3 -12.66 8.52 -3.94
C GLN A 3 -11.31 7.78 -3.97
N LEU A 4 -11.06 7.07 -5.04
CA LEU A 4 -9.85 6.31 -5.38
C LEU A 4 -8.56 7.13 -5.19
N GLY A 5 -7.39 6.61 -5.50
CA GLY A 5 -6.12 7.33 -5.34
C GLY A 5 -5.79 8.30 -6.49
N ALA A 6 -4.67 9.02 -6.38
CA ALA A 6 -4.24 10.08 -7.29
C ALA A 6 -4.20 9.66 -8.78
N LEU A 7 -3.85 8.40 -9.09
CA LEU A 7 -3.84 7.90 -10.47
C LEU A 7 -5.23 7.75 -11.10
N ARG A 8 -6.30 7.91 -10.30
CA ARG A 8 -7.69 7.87 -10.75
C ARG A 8 -8.38 9.23 -10.65
N ASP A 9 -7.64 10.27 -10.32
CA ASP A 9 -8.13 11.64 -10.30
C ASP A 9 -8.62 12.07 -11.68
N ILE A 10 -9.71 12.86 -11.74
CA ILE A 10 -10.31 13.27 -13.01
C ILE A 10 -9.37 14.15 -13.84
N ASP A 11 -8.55 14.99 -13.21
CA ASP A 11 -7.65 15.92 -13.88
C ASP A 11 -6.21 15.39 -13.98
N PHE A 12 -5.74 14.71 -12.93
CA PHE A 12 -4.34 14.26 -12.78
C PHE A 12 -4.17 12.75 -12.92
N GLY A 13 -5.23 12.00 -13.09
CA GLY A 13 -5.19 10.55 -13.28
C GLY A 13 -4.86 10.12 -14.70
N ILE A 14 -4.83 8.81 -14.90
CA ILE A 14 -4.53 8.16 -16.19
C ILE A 14 -5.80 8.17 -17.05
N TYR A 15 -6.10 9.26 -17.70
CA TYR A 15 -7.28 9.38 -18.58
C TYR A 15 -7.20 8.39 -19.74
N PRO A 16 -8.30 7.68 -20.15
CA PRO A 16 -9.67 7.83 -19.65
C PRO A 16 -10.00 6.93 -18.42
N TYR A 17 -9.02 6.30 -17.83
CA TYR A 17 -9.20 5.36 -16.71
C TYR A 17 -9.27 6.09 -15.36
N THR A 18 -10.04 7.16 -15.30
CA THR A 18 -10.21 8.03 -14.13
C THR A 18 -11.56 7.82 -13.46
N SER A 19 -11.71 8.29 -12.23
CA SER A 19 -13.01 8.47 -11.60
C SER A 19 -13.68 9.73 -12.13
N SER A 20 -14.95 9.96 -11.76
CA SER A 20 -15.70 11.15 -12.14
C SER A 20 -15.48 12.34 -11.20
N SER A 21 -14.53 12.25 -10.28
CA SER A 21 -14.33 13.25 -9.23
C SER A 21 -12.85 13.49 -8.93
N SER A 22 -12.58 14.61 -8.27
CA SER A 22 -11.26 14.94 -7.78
C SER A 22 -10.89 14.08 -6.58
N THR A 23 -9.71 13.48 -6.62
CA THR A 23 -9.18 12.60 -5.57
C THR A 23 -7.95 13.18 -4.88
N ILE A 24 -7.50 14.37 -5.29
CA ILE A 24 -6.34 15.04 -4.71
C ILE A 24 -6.73 15.88 -3.50
N SER A 25 -5.79 16.05 -2.57
CA SER A 25 -5.99 16.78 -1.31
C SER A 25 -6.45 18.22 -1.50
N ALA A 26 -5.96 18.90 -2.53
CA ALA A 26 -6.33 20.28 -2.84
C ALA A 26 -7.84 20.48 -3.03
N TYR A 27 -8.59 19.44 -3.38
CA TYR A 27 -10.03 19.50 -3.50
C TYR A 27 -10.76 19.34 -2.15
N ALA A 28 -10.10 18.88 -1.11
CA ALA A 28 -10.73 18.59 0.18
C ALA A 28 -11.46 19.80 0.79
N PRO A 29 -10.89 21.02 0.84
CA PRO A 29 -11.61 22.20 1.32
C PRO A 29 -12.85 22.54 0.46
N ILE A 30 -12.74 22.36 -0.85
CA ILE A 30 -13.86 22.60 -1.77
C ILE A 30 -14.99 21.61 -1.49
N GLY A 31 -14.66 20.32 -1.42
CA GLY A 31 -15.62 19.24 -1.16
C GLY A 31 -16.24 19.32 0.23
N ALA A 32 -15.53 19.89 1.21
CA ALA A 32 -16.03 20.13 2.56
C ALA A 32 -16.88 21.42 2.69
N GLY A 33 -16.99 22.23 1.63
CA GLY A 33 -17.73 23.49 1.66
C GLY A 33 -17.00 24.66 2.33
N ILE A 34 -15.69 24.56 2.49
CA ILE A 34 -14.81 25.58 3.11
C ILE A 34 -13.66 25.98 2.16
N PRO A 35 -13.96 26.44 0.94
CA PRO A 35 -12.95 26.61 -0.12
C PRO A 35 -11.86 27.64 0.18
N GLY A 36 -12.06 28.48 1.18
CA GLY A 36 -11.07 29.47 1.63
C GLY A 36 -10.01 28.93 2.59
N GLU A 37 -10.23 27.73 3.14
CA GLU A 37 -9.28 27.11 4.07
C GLU A 37 -8.06 26.53 3.35
N LYS A 38 -6.90 26.66 3.99
CA LYS A 38 -5.64 26.10 3.52
C LYS A 38 -5.34 24.80 4.25
N LEU A 39 -4.88 23.81 3.51
CA LEU A 39 -4.33 22.60 4.11
C LEU A 39 -2.98 22.97 4.76
N THR A 40 -2.83 22.63 6.01
CA THR A 40 -1.61 22.91 6.80
C THR A 40 -0.69 21.69 6.90
N ASN A 41 -1.25 20.49 6.75
CA ASN A 41 -0.54 19.23 6.72
C ASN A 41 -1.32 18.20 5.91
N VAL A 42 -0.67 17.51 5.01
CA VAL A 42 -1.25 16.46 4.17
C VAL A 42 -0.51 15.16 4.42
N ILE A 43 -1.20 14.18 4.97
CA ILE A 43 -0.64 12.84 5.20
C ILE A 43 -1.10 11.91 4.08
N GLY A 44 -0.17 11.49 3.23
CA GLY A 44 -0.40 10.51 2.18
C GLY A 44 -0.43 9.09 2.76
N ILE A 45 -1.52 8.36 2.55
CA ILE A 45 -1.63 6.96 2.97
C ILE A 45 -1.39 6.06 1.77
N MET A 46 -0.43 5.14 1.88
CA MET A 46 -0.15 4.17 0.83
C MET A 46 0.13 2.78 1.39
N LYS A 47 -0.15 1.78 0.59
CA LYS A 47 0.20 0.40 0.93
C LYS A 47 1.65 0.11 0.55
N ALA A 48 2.29 -0.80 1.26
CA ALA A 48 3.63 -1.29 0.93
C ALA A 48 3.69 -2.14 -0.36
N TYR A 49 2.59 -2.26 -1.07
CA TYR A 49 2.43 -2.86 -2.39
C TYR A 49 1.32 -2.14 -3.15
N SER A 50 1.24 -2.35 -4.46
CA SER A 50 0.29 -1.66 -5.32
C SER A 50 -0.93 -2.51 -5.60
N THR A 51 -2.10 -1.87 -5.70
CA THR A 51 -3.34 -2.52 -6.14
C THR A 51 -4.11 -1.63 -7.11
N CYS A 52 -4.82 -2.24 -8.03
CA CYS A 52 -5.69 -1.52 -8.94
C CYS A 52 -7.02 -2.26 -9.09
N VAL A 53 -8.09 -1.50 -9.22
CA VAL A 53 -9.42 -1.98 -9.61
C VAL A 53 -9.80 -1.35 -10.93
N GLY A 54 -10.40 -2.14 -11.82
CA GLY A 54 -10.79 -1.69 -13.14
C GLY A 54 -9.66 -1.76 -14.16
N GLU A 55 -9.94 -1.24 -15.34
CA GLU A 55 -9.05 -1.26 -16.49
C GLU A 55 -8.00 -0.13 -16.44
N GLY A 56 -7.15 -0.12 -17.45
CA GLY A 56 -6.08 0.85 -17.63
C GLY A 56 -4.70 0.30 -17.33
N PRO A 57 -3.66 1.06 -17.66
CA PRO A 57 -2.29 0.62 -17.46
C PRO A 57 -1.95 0.45 -15.97
N PHE A 58 -1.22 -0.60 -15.69
CA PHE A 58 -0.64 -0.88 -14.38
C PHE A 58 0.73 -1.51 -14.61
N THR A 59 1.73 -0.69 -14.89
CA THR A 59 3.05 -1.10 -15.37
C THR A 59 3.72 -2.13 -14.47
N ALA A 60 3.58 -2.02 -13.16
CA ALA A 60 4.15 -2.95 -12.18
C ALA A 60 3.21 -4.12 -11.82
N GLU A 61 2.19 -4.42 -12.63
CA GLU A 61 1.26 -5.51 -12.34
C GLU A 61 1.96 -6.86 -12.33
N MET A 62 1.67 -7.68 -11.31
CA MET A 62 2.15 -9.04 -11.16
C MET A 62 1.10 -10.04 -11.62
N PHE A 63 1.55 -11.04 -12.39
CA PHE A 63 0.72 -12.11 -12.92
C PHE A 63 1.15 -13.48 -12.38
N GLY A 64 0.35 -14.50 -12.63
CA GLY A 64 0.65 -15.86 -12.23
C GLY A 64 0.72 -16.06 -10.72
N ASP A 65 1.57 -17.00 -10.30
CA ASP A 65 1.65 -17.45 -8.90
C ASP A 65 2.13 -16.34 -7.94
N GLU A 66 3.05 -15.49 -8.38
CA GLU A 66 3.52 -14.36 -7.55
C GLU A 66 2.39 -13.37 -7.26
N GLY A 67 1.63 -12.98 -8.29
CA GLY A 67 0.48 -12.09 -8.13
C GLY A 67 -0.60 -12.72 -7.26
N GLU A 68 -0.86 -14.01 -7.42
CA GLU A 68 -1.84 -14.72 -6.61
C GLU A 68 -1.38 -14.86 -5.14
N ALA A 69 -0.10 -15.09 -4.88
CA ALA A 69 0.45 -15.12 -3.54
C ALA A 69 0.28 -13.77 -2.82
N LEU A 70 0.59 -12.66 -3.50
CA LEU A 70 0.40 -11.32 -2.95
C LEU A 70 -1.09 -11.00 -2.72
N ARG A 71 -1.96 -11.38 -3.66
CA ARG A 71 -3.41 -11.19 -3.54
C ARG A 71 -3.98 -11.93 -2.34
N LYS A 72 -3.59 -13.18 -2.14
CA LYS A 72 -4.01 -13.99 -0.98
C LYS A 72 -3.48 -13.42 0.33
N ALA A 73 -2.19 -13.11 0.40
CA ALA A 73 -1.57 -12.54 1.61
C ALA A 73 -2.22 -11.21 2.02
N GLY A 74 -2.53 -10.34 1.05
CA GLY A 74 -3.15 -9.03 1.28
C GLY A 74 -4.68 -9.07 1.45
N GLY A 75 -5.34 -10.20 1.13
CA GLY A 75 -6.79 -10.28 1.07
C GLY A 75 -7.39 -9.38 -0.02
N GLU A 76 -6.70 -9.24 -1.15
CA GLU A 76 -7.04 -8.28 -2.19
C GLU A 76 -8.16 -8.79 -3.11
N TYR A 77 -9.35 -8.83 -2.53
CA TYR A 77 -10.61 -9.17 -3.20
C TYR A 77 -11.66 -8.08 -2.92
N GLY A 78 -12.57 -7.88 -3.85
CA GLY A 78 -13.67 -6.94 -3.67
C GLY A 78 -14.60 -7.35 -2.53
N ALA A 79 -14.86 -6.45 -1.58
CA ALA A 79 -15.66 -6.77 -0.40
C ALA A 79 -17.07 -7.27 -0.73
N ALA A 80 -17.72 -6.68 -1.74
CA ALA A 80 -19.08 -7.05 -2.14
C ALA A 80 -19.13 -8.16 -3.20
N THR A 81 -18.15 -8.18 -4.11
CA THR A 81 -18.19 -9.05 -5.30
C THR A 81 -17.24 -10.24 -5.24
N GLY A 82 -16.30 -10.24 -4.32
CA GLY A 82 -15.22 -11.24 -4.27
C GLY A 82 -14.25 -11.19 -5.46
N ARG A 83 -14.38 -10.20 -6.37
CA ARG A 83 -13.52 -10.11 -7.56
C ARG A 83 -12.06 -9.91 -7.14
N PRO A 84 -11.11 -10.66 -7.74
CA PRO A 84 -9.70 -10.47 -7.48
C PRO A 84 -9.27 -9.08 -7.96
N ARG A 85 -8.54 -8.36 -7.10
CA ARG A 85 -7.91 -7.09 -7.47
C ARG A 85 -6.62 -7.37 -8.22
N ARG A 86 -6.26 -6.49 -9.12
CA ARG A 86 -4.94 -6.43 -9.74
C ARG A 86 -3.94 -6.01 -8.67
N VAL A 87 -2.81 -6.67 -8.61
CA VAL A 87 -1.78 -6.45 -7.58
C VAL A 87 -0.40 -6.32 -8.22
N GLY A 88 0.50 -5.64 -7.55
CA GLY A 88 1.90 -5.51 -7.95
C GLY A 88 2.76 -5.09 -6.78
N PRO A 89 4.08 -5.10 -6.90
CA PRO A 89 4.98 -4.64 -5.87
C PRO A 89 4.80 -3.15 -5.61
N PHE A 90 5.47 -2.62 -4.59
CA PHE A 90 5.51 -1.18 -4.37
C PHE A 90 6.13 -0.48 -5.58
N ASP A 91 5.41 0.47 -6.15
CA ASP A 91 5.82 1.21 -7.32
C ASP A 91 6.26 2.62 -6.92
N VAL A 92 7.57 2.83 -6.88
CA VAL A 92 8.19 4.11 -6.49
C VAL A 92 7.86 5.21 -7.51
N VAL A 93 7.79 4.86 -8.80
CA VAL A 93 7.54 5.84 -9.87
C VAL A 93 6.13 6.40 -9.76
N ALA A 94 5.14 5.51 -9.68
CA ALA A 94 3.74 5.89 -9.50
C ALA A 94 3.51 6.57 -8.14
N SER A 95 4.15 6.07 -7.07
CA SER A 95 4.03 6.64 -5.73
C SER A 95 4.58 8.07 -5.65
N LYS A 96 5.74 8.34 -6.22
CA LYS A 96 6.32 9.70 -6.31
C LYS A 96 5.38 10.66 -7.04
N TYR A 97 4.77 10.22 -8.13
CA TYR A 97 3.79 11.02 -8.83
C TYR A 97 2.58 11.32 -7.93
N GLY A 98 2.00 10.29 -7.30
CA GLY A 98 0.87 10.45 -6.39
C GLY A 98 1.16 11.40 -5.23
N ILE A 99 2.34 11.28 -4.59
CA ILE A 99 2.78 12.16 -3.51
C ILE A 99 2.81 13.62 -3.97
N ARG A 100 3.37 13.89 -5.15
CA ARG A 100 3.44 15.25 -5.72
C ARG A 100 2.05 15.81 -6.01
N CYS A 101 1.15 15.02 -6.62
CA CYS A 101 -0.21 15.45 -6.90
C CYS A 101 -1.01 15.75 -5.61
N GLN A 102 -0.76 14.97 -4.57
CA GLN A 102 -1.40 15.18 -3.26
C GLN A 102 -0.77 16.33 -2.47
N GLY A 103 0.43 16.80 -2.82
CA GLY A 103 1.17 17.74 -2.00
C GLY A 103 1.39 17.18 -0.59
N ALA A 104 1.70 15.88 -0.49
CA ALA A 104 1.82 15.22 0.81
C ALA A 104 3.13 15.62 1.50
N ASP A 105 2.99 16.07 2.77
CA ASP A 105 4.10 16.43 3.65
C ASP A 105 4.67 15.19 4.35
N GLU A 106 3.81 14.22 4.65
CA GLU A 106 4.14 12.99 5.36
C GLU A 106 3.51 11.78 4.67
N ILE A 107 4.06 10.60 4.93
CA ILE A 107 3.56 9.34 4.38
C ILE A 107 3.34 8.33 5.51
N ALA A 108 2.13 7.77 5.56
CA ALA A 108 1.81 6.60 6.36
C ALA A 108 1.85 5.35 5.46
N LEU A 109 2.93 4.58 5.57
CA LEU A 109 3.07 3.30 4.86
C LEU A 109 2.36 2.20 5.62
N THR A 110 1.37 1.58 5.00
CA THR A 110 0.51 0.55 5.60
C THR A 110 0.74 -0.82 4.96
N LYS A 111 0.17 -1.88 5.56
CA LYS A 111 0.22 -3.24 5.00
C LYS A 111 1.62 -3.85 4.87
N LEU A 112 2.58 -3.41 5.68
CA LEU A 112 3.90 -4.01 5.76
C LEU A 112 3.85 -5.47 6.25
N ASP A 113 2.88 -5.79 7.10
CA ASP A 113 2.59 -7.13 7.61
C ASP A 113 2.33 -8.15 6.49
N VAL A 114 1.68 -7.73 5.41
CA VAL A 114 1.41 -8.59 4.23
C VAL A 114 2.70 -9.07 3.58
N LEU A 115 3.71 -8.22 3.52
CA LEU A 115 5.00 -8.55 2.91
C LEU A 115 5.85 -9.52 3.75
N SER A 116 5.48 -9.73 5.02
CA SER A 116 6.13 -10.74 5.88
C SER A 116 5.97 -12.18 5.38
N ALA A 117 5.08 -12.41 4.41
CA ALA A 117 4.92 -13.72 3.77
C ALA A 117 6.01 -14.04 2.73
N PHE A 118 6.85 -13.07 2.37
CA PHE A 118 7.79 -13.18 1.26
C PHE A 118 9.24 -13.14 1.74
N ASP A 119 10.08 -13.99 1.15
CA ASP A 119 11.52 -14.03 1.44
C ASP A 119 12.27 -12.90 0.71
N THR A 120 11.75 -12.47 -0.44
CA THR A 120 12.26 -11.36 -1.24
C THR A 120 11.14 -10.39 -1.56
N ILE A 121 11.41 -9.10 -1.43
CA ILE A 121 10.46 -8.01 -1.71
C ILE A 121 10.95 -7.27 -2.94
N LYS A 122 10.15 -7.32 -4.01
CA LYS A 122 10.38 -6.53 -5.22
C LYS A 122 9.86 -5.11 -5.03
N VAL A 123 10.61 -4.13 -5.53
CA VAL A 123 10.24 -2.72 -5.57
C VAL A 123 10.44 -2.22 -7.00
N CYS A 124 9.42 -1.66 -7.62
CA CYS A 124 9.54 -1.06 -8.95
C CYS A 124 10.16 0.33 -8.83
N VAL A 125 11.38 0.50 -9.33
CA VAL A 125 12.17 1.73 -9.17
C VAL A 125 12.19 2.60 -10.43
N ALA A 126 11.90 2.03 -11.59
CA ALA A 126 11.81 2.72 -12.87
C ALA A 126 10.98 1.91 -13.86
N TYR A 127 10.64 2.52 -14.99
CA TYR A 127 10.07 1.85 -16.15
C TYR A 127 11.05 1.92 -17.32
N GLU A 128 10.91 0.99 -18.26
CA GLU A 128 11.63 1.00 -19.54
C GLU A 128 10.61 0.84 -20.68
N CYS A 129 10.70 1.68 -21.69
CA CYS A 129 9.90 1.57 -22.89
C CYS A 129 10.77 1.98 -24.09
N ASP A 130 10.87 1.10 -25.10
CA ASP A 130 11.62 1.31 -26.34
C ASP A 130 13.07 1.78 -26.11
N GLY A 131 13.75 1.18 -25.11
CA GLY A 131 15.12 1.51 -24.75
C GLY A 131 15.29 2.79 -23.92
N VAL A 132 14.18 3.47 -23.60
CA VAL A 132 14.19 4.67 -22.76
C VAL A 132 13.80 4.30 -21.34
N ARG A 133 14.63 4.72 -20.37
CA ARG A 133 14.36 4.56 -18.94
C ARG A 133 13.60 5.77 -18.40
N TYR A 134 12.52 5.51 -17.66
CA TYR A 134 11.68 6.50 -16.97
C TYR A 134 11.82 6.30 -15.47
N ASP A 135 12.39 7.29 -14.77
CA ASP A 135 12.42 7.41 -13.31
C ASP A 135 11.31 8.33 -12.76
N TYR A 136 10.49 8.85 -13.67
CA TYR A 136 9.29 9.63 -13.43
C TYR A 136 8.07 8.96 -14.08
N PHE A 137 6.87 9.28 -13.61
CA PHE A 137 5.63 8.70 -14.12
C PHE A 137 5.28 9.32 -15.50
N PRO A 138 5.37 8.54 -16.59
CA PRO A 138 5.01 9.03 -17.92
C PRO A 138 3.48 9.06 -18.04
N MET A 139 2.93 10.21 -18.45
CA MET A 139 1.47 10.35 -18.64
C MET A 139 0.98 9.83 -19.99
N GLN A 140 1.89 9.54 -20.90
CA GLN A 140 1.52 9.00 -22.22
C GLN A 140 1.04 7.55 -22.08
N GLN A 141 -0.19 7.30 -22.48
CA GLN A 141 -0.76 5.96 -22.44
C GLN A 141 0.04 4.94 -23.24
N SER A 142 0.52 5.34 -24.43
CA SER A 142 1.37 4.48 -25.25
C SER A 142 2.60 3.97 -24.51
N VAL A 143 3.20 4.81 -23.68
CA VAL A 143 4.32 4.39 -22.82
C VAL A 143 3.83 3.49 -21.70
N LEU A 144 2.82 3.89 -20.95
CA LEU A 144 2.35 3.14 -19.78
C LEU A 144 1.86 1.72 -20.12
N PHE A 145 1.27 1.51 -21.30
CA PHE A 145 0.80 0.19 -21.74
C PHE A 145 1.91 -0.74 -22.20
N HIS A 146 3.03 -0.18 -22.69
CA HIS A 146 4.12 -0.96 -23.26
C HIS A 146 5.38 -1.00 -22.36
N ALA A 147 5.43 -0.12 -21.37
CA ALA A 147 6.55 -0.04 -20.47
C ALA A 147 6.68 -1.32 -19.61
N LYS A 148 7.92 -1.71 -19.39
CA LYS A 148 8.29 -2.81 -18.51
C LYS A 148 8.82 -2.24 -17.18
N PRO A 149 8.43 -2.80 -16.04
CA PRO A 149 8.96 -2.36 -14.76
C PRO A 149 10.40 -2.81 -14.58
N ILE A 150 11.21 -1.95 -13.98
CA ILE A 150 12.57 -2.28 -13.52
C ILE A 150 12.48 -2.44 -12.01
N TYR A 151 12.90 -3.59 -11.51
CA TYR A 151 12.81 -3.95 -10.11
C TYR A 151 14.17 -3.87 -9.41
N GLU A 152 14.13 -3.45 -8.15
CA GLU A 152 15.12 -3.79 -7.14
C GLU A 152 14.54 -4.86 -6.22
N GLU A 153 15.38 -5.79 -5.79
CA GLU A 153 15.01 -6.84 -4.86
C GLU A 153 15.64 -6.56 -3.50
N LEU A 154 14.81 -6.53 -2.47
CA LEU A 154 15.20 -6.33 -1.10
C LEU A 154 15.00 -7.64 -0.32
N PRO A 155 15.84 -7.92 0.71
CA PRO A 155 15.58 -9.05 1.59
C PRO A 155 14.25 -8.85 2.33
N GLY A 156 13.46 -9.90 2.41
CA GLY A 156 12.24 -9.92 3.19
C GLY A 156 12.54 -10.04 4.69
N TRP A 157 11.51 -9.89 5.50
CA TRP A 157 11.60 -10.00 6.97
C TRP A 157 10.72 -11.12 7.54
N LYS A 158 10.45 -12.14 6.78
CA LYS A 158 9.61 -13.28 7.17
C LYS A 158 10.06 -13.93 8.48
N GLU A 159 11.34 -14.22 8.60
CA GLU A 159 11.92 -14.81 9.80
C GLU A 159 11.76 -13.88 11.03
N THR A 160 11.98 -12.58 10.85
CA THR A 160 11.79 -11.58 11.91
C THR A 160 10.33 -11.50 12.34
N ALA A 161 9.39 -11.55 11.39
CA ALA A 161 7.96 -11.53 11.68
C ALA A 161 7.51 -12.77 12.45
N GLU A 162 8.02 -13.95 12.08
CA GLU A 162 7.76 -15.20 12.80
C GLU A 162 8.27 -15.15 14.24
N LEU A 163 9.48 -14.63 14.45
CA LEU A 163 10.06 -14.45 15.80
C LEU A 163 9.25 -13.47 16.65
N LEU A 164 8.76 -12.38 16.07
CA LEU A 164 7.90 -11.42 16.76
C LEU A 164 6.55 -12.04 17.14
N ALA A 165 5.93 -12.78 16.23
CA ALA A 165 4.68 -13.48 16.50
C ALA A 165 4.80 -14.50 17.62
N GLN A 166 5.90 -15.28 17.65
CA GLN A 166 6.19 -16.22 18.73
C GLN A 166 6.38 -15.52 20.08
N ARG A 167 7.03 -14.35 20.10
CA ARG A 167 7.21 -13.55 21.32
C ARG A 167 5.88 -13.01 21.85
N GLU A 168 5.03 -12.51 20.97
CA GLU A 168 3.70 -12.04 21.35
C GLU A 168 2.81 -13.15 21.92
N ASP A 169 2.80 -14.32 21.28
CA ASP A 169 2.05 -15.48 21.78
C ASP A 169 2.54 -15.93 23.17
N LYS A 170 3.85 -15.98 23.35
CA LYS A 170 4.46 -16.28 24.65
C LYS A 170 4.07 -15.25 25.72
N LEU A 171 3.96 -13.97 25.33
CA LEU A 171 3.55 -12.91 26.25
C LEU A 171 2.06 -13.02 26.62
N LYS A 172 1.20 -13.33 25.65
CA LYS A 172 -0.24 -13.58 25.87
C LYS A 172 -0.46 -14.76 26.81
N ARG A 173 0.25 -15.87 26.62
CA ARG A 173 0.19 -17.04 27.49
C ARG A 173 0.63 -16.74 28.92
N ARG A 174 1.69 -15.93 29.11
CA ARG A 174 2.14 -15.48 30.43
C ARG A 174 1.10 -14.61 31.15
N LYS A 175 0.40 -13.74 30.44
CA LYS A 175 -0.66 -12.89 31.01
C LYS A 175 -1.91 -13.68 31.36
N ALA A 176 -2.21 -14.76 30.61
CA ALA A 176 -3.35 -15.63 30.84
C ALA A 176 -3.12 -16.68 31.94
N ALA A 177 -1.87 -16.90 32.36
CA ALA A 177 -1.57 -17.86 33.44
C ALA A 177 -2.14 -17.36 34.78
N PRO A 178 -2.87 -18.19 35.54
CA PRO A 178 -3.44 -17.80 36.82
C PRO A 178 -2.33 -17.39 37.80
N ARG A 179 -2.50 -16.22 38.42
CA ARG A 179 -1.60 -15.80 39.50
C ARG A 179 -1.67 -16.81 40.62
N LYS A 180 -0.57 -17.50 40.90
CA LYS A 180 -0.46 -18.34 42.10
C LYS A 180 -0.65 -17.44 43.32
N HIS A 181 -1.77 -17.59 44.02
CA HIS A 181 -1.94 -17.02 45.34
C HIS A 181 -0.90 -17.63 46.26
N THR A 182 0.07 -16.88 46.66
CA THR A 182 0.93 -17.21 47.81
C THR A 182 0.09 -16.94 49.05
N GLU A 183 -0.49 -17.99 49.60
CA GLU A 183 -1.01 -17.96 50.99
C GLU A 183 0.15 -17.72 51.92
N SER A 184 0.28 -16.51 52.41
CA SER A 184 1.17 -16.22 53.54
C SER A 184 0.52 -16.74 54.80
N GLY A 185 0.99 -17.89 55.26
CA GLY A 185 0.59 -18.48 56.54
C GLY A 185 0.75 -17.50 57.70
N LYS A 186 -0.36 -17.02 58.22
CA LYS A 186 -0.39 -16.43 59.56
C LYS A 186 -0.17 -17.54 60.58
N ARG A 187 1.07 -17.68 61.07
CA ARG A 187 1.32 -18.33 62.39
C ARG A 187 0.93 -17.32 63.46
N ARG A 188 -0.15 -17.63 64.18
CA ARG A 188 -0.43 -17.03 65.49
C ARG A 188 0.43 -17.73 66.52
N LYS A 189 1.10 -16.97 67.37
CA LYS A 189 1.37 -17.26 68.77
C LYS A 189 0.64 -16.22 69.59
#